data_20531162ae8073efbd4370abde8a8451
#
_entry.id   20531162ae8073efbd4370abde8a8451
#
_cell.length_a   1.000
_cell.length_b   1.000
_cell.length_c   1.000
_cell.angle_alpha   90.00
_cell.angle_beta   90.00
_cell.angle_gamma   90.00
#
_symmetry.space_group_name_H-M   'P 1'
#
loop_
_entity.id
_entity.type
_entity.pdbx_description
1 polymer ?
#
loop_
_entity_poly.entity_id
_entity_poly.type
_entity_poly.pdbx_seq_one_letter_code
_entity_poly.pdbx_strand_id
1 'polypeptide(L)'
;LWGAVAAHVPFVDVLATMLDETLPLTPGEWPEWGNPIEDKAAFELIRSYSPYDQVSRQDYPPIMVTAGLNDPRVTYWEPAKWVAKLRELKTDDNELLLKTNMGAGHGGKSGRFESLRETAEEFAFVLWQLGVG
;
A
#
# COMPACT_ATOMS: atom_id res chain seq x y z
N LEU A 1 8.02 -16.12 6.66
CA LEU A 1 8.10 -15.45 7.95
C LEU A 1 6.76 -14.86 8.39
N TRP A 2 5.91 -14.44 7.44
CA TRP A 2 4.59 -13.85 7.68
C TRP A 2 3.49 -14.82 7.29
N GLY A 3 2.56 -15.13 8.20
CA GLY A 3 1.41 -16.00 7.91
C GLY A 3 0.30 -15.30 7.14
N ALA A 4 0.11 -13.99 7.38
CA ALA A 4 -0.78 -13.10 6.64
C ALA A 4 -0.35 -11.65 6.83
N VAL A 5 -0.73 -10.76 5.91
CA VAL A 5 -0.46 -9.32 5.96
C VAL A 5 -1.74 -8.55 5.67
N ALA A 6 -2.12 -7.65 6.56
CA ALA A 6 -3.13 -6.62 6.30
C ALA A 6 -2.41 -5.28 6.09
N ALA A 7 -2.42 -4.77 4.87
CA ALA A 7 -1.79 -3.52 4.47
C ALA A 7 -2.86 -2.43 4.33
N HIS A 8 -2.99 -1.58 5.34
CA HIS A 8 -3.99 -0.53 5.40
C HIS A 8 -3.42 0.79 4.86
N VAL A 9 -4.02 1.32 3.81
CA VAL A 9 -3.57 2.52 3.06
C VAL A 9 -2.05 2.58 2.90
N PRO A 10 -1.43 1.54 2.32
CA PRO A 10 0.01 1.39 2.35
C PRO A 10 0.70 2.37 1.39
N PHE A 11 1.71 3.08 1.91
CA PHE A 11 2.61 3.93 1.13
C PHE A 11 3.66 3.05 0.44
N VAL A 12 3.35 2.59 -0.76
CA VAL A 12 4.11 1.53 -1.45
C VAL A 12 4.79 1.95 -2.75
N ASP A 13 4.39 3.06 -3.35
CA ASP A 13 5.02 3.63 -4.54
C ASP A 13 5.80 4.90 -4.19
N VAL A 14 6.70 4.74 -3.21
CA VAL A 14 7.41 5.85 -2.55
C VAL A 14 8.17 6.70 -3.56
N LEU A 15 8.89 6.06 -4.46
CA LEU A 15 9.71 6.78 -5.44
C LEU A 15 8.83 7.64 -6.38
N ALA A 16 7.78 7.07 -6.96
CA ALA A 16 6.92 7.81 -7.87
C ALA A 16 6.20 8.98 -7.17
N THR A 17 5.73 8.76 -5.93
CA THR A 17 5.12 9.82 -5.13
C THR A 17 6.10 10.94 -4.81
N MET A 18 7.34 10.61 -4.41
CA MET A 18 8.36 11.61 -4.10
C MET A 18 8.93 12.33 -5.34
N LEU A 19 8.70 11.81 -6.55
CA LEU A 19 9.00 12.45 -7.82
C LEU A 19 7.88 13.37 -8.33
N ASP A 20 6.69 13.33 -7.72
CA ASP A 20 5.53 14.12 -8.15
C ASP A 20 5.32 15.34 -7.25
N GLU A 21 5.91 16.47 -7.63
CA GLU A 21 5.79 17.75 -6.91
C GLU A 21 4.37 18.34 -6.93
N THR A 22 3.46 17.79 -7.73
CA THR A 22 2.06 18.26 -7.80
C THR A 22 1.21 17.67 -6.66
N LEU A 23 1.69 16.61 -6.01
CA LEU A 23 1.02 16.03 -4.85
C LEU A 23 1.19 16.94 -3.62
N PRO A 24 0.11 17.13 -2.83
CA PRO A 24 0.08 18.16 -1.80
C PRO A 24 1.10 18.00 -0.67
N LEU A 25 1.54 16.77 -0.39
CA LEU A 25 2.49 16.50 0.69
C LEU A 25 3.94 16.41 0.20
N THR A 26 4.18 16.00 -1.04
CA THR A 26 5.50 15.66 -1.57
C THR A 26 6.56 16.76 -1.35
N PRO A 27 6.35 18.04 -1.75
CA PRO A 27 7.37 19.07 -1.53
C PRO A 27 7.68 19.33 -0.05
N GLY A 28 6.66 19.19 0.81
CA GLY A 28 6.81 19.37 2.26
C GLY A 28 7.59 18.25 2.94
N GLU A 29 7.66 17.08 2.32
CA GLU A 29 8.31 15.89 2.87
C GLU A 29 9.75 15.69 2.38
N TRP A 30 10.19 16.40 1.34
CA TRP A 30 11.58 16.30 0.84
C TRP A 30 12.67 16.56 1.90
N PRO A 31 12.49 17.48 2.89
CA PRO A 31 13.48 17.63 3.96
C PRO A 31 13.68 16.37 4.80
N GLU A 32 12.67 15.51 4.88
CA GLU A 32 12.72 14.26 5.65
C GLU A 32 13.22 13.07 4.80
N TRP A 33 12.68 12.92 3.59
CA TRP A 33 12.95 11.75 2.73
C TRP A 33 14.12 11.96 1.75
N GLY A 34 14.47 13.21 1.48
CA GLY A 34 15.34 13.60 0.36
C GLY A 34 14.54 13.98 -0.89
N ASN A 35 15.10 14.84 -1.72
CA ASN A 35 14.49 15.26 -2.99
C ASN A 35 15.05 14.43 -4.15
N PRO A 36 14.34 13.40 -4.64
CA PRO A 36 14.81 12.52 -5.70
C PRO A 36 14.85 13.20 -7.08
N ILE A 37 14.23 14.38 -7.24
CA ILE A 37 14.27 15.15 -8.50
C ILE A 37 15.63 15.80 -8.67
N GLU A 38 16.19 16.34 -7.60
CA GLU A 38 17.44 17.13 -7.63
C GLU A 38 18.66 16.34 -7.18
N ASP A 39 18.46 15.31 -6.34
CA ASP A 39 19.55 14.51 -5.77
C ASP A 39 19.48 13.05 -6.21
N LYS A 40 20.46 12.65 -7.03
CA LYS A 40 20.59 11.26 -7.48
C LYS A 40 20.80 10.28 -6.32
N ALA A 41 21.47 10.68 -5.25
CA ALA A 41 21.69 9.80 -4.09
C ALA A 41 20.36 9.55 -3.36
N ALA A 42 19.52 10.57 -3.20
CA ALA A 42 18.17 10.43 -2.65
C ALA A 42 17.29 9.53 -3.55
N PHE A 43 17.36 9.70 -4.88
CA PHE A 43 16.65 8.85 -5.84
C PHE A 43 17.02 7.37 -5.66
N GLU A 44 18.31 7.05 -5.69
CA GLU A 44 18.79 5.67 -5.56
C GLU A 44 18.46 5.07 -4.17
N LEU A 45 18.54 5.88 -3.12
CA LEU A 45 18.18 5.48 -1.78
C LEU A 45 16.69 5.14 -1.69
N ILE A 46 15.80 6.04 -2.11
CA ILE A 46 14.34 5.83 -2.08
C ILE A 46 13.97 4.61 -2.92
N ARG A 47 14.52 4.49 -4.13
CA ARG A 47 14.29 3.34 -5.01
C ARG A 47 14.68 2.01 -4.34
N SER A 48 15.74 2.00 -3.53
CA SER A 48 16.25 0.78 -2.91
C SER A 48 15.30 0.16 -1.88
N TYR A 49 14.39 0.94 -1.31
CA TYR A 49 13.41 0.46 -0.33
C TYR A 49 11.95 0.65 -0.74
N SER A 50 11.66 1.36 -1.82
CA SER A 50 10.28 1.55 -2.31
C SER A 50 9.64 0.20 -2.64
N PRO A 51 8.57 -0.20 -1.94
CA PRO A 51 7.99 -1.55 -2.10
C PRO A 51 7.57 -1.88 -3.53
N TYR A 52 7.02 -0.91 -4.26
CA TYR A 52 6.63 -1.09 -5.66
C TYR A 52 7.84 -1.42 -6.53
N ASP A 53 8.95 -0.71 -6.34
CA ASP A 53 10.17 -0.90 -7.12
C ASP A 53 10.86 -2.23 -6.80
N GLN A 54 10.70 -2.72 -5.57
CA GLN A 54 11.32 -3.95 -5.08
C GLN A 54 10.48 -5.22 -5.35
N VAL A 55 9.29 -5.10 -5.92
CA VAL A 55 8.52 -6.30 -6.31
C VAL A 55 9.31 -7.12 -7.32
N SER A 56 9.55 -8.36 -7.01
CA SER A 56 10.30 -9.32 -7.82
C SER A 56 9.55 -10.65 -7.96
N ARG A 57 10.03 -11.52 -8.85
CA ARG A 57 9.45 -12.83 -9.06
C ARG A 57 9.82 -13.76 -7.91
N GLN A 58 8.90 -13.92 -6.96
CA GLN A 58 9.07 -14.76 -5.76
C GLN A 58 7.72 -15.07 -5.12
N ASP A 59 7.75 -15.91 -4.07
CA ASP A 59 6.57 -16.18 -3.24
C ASP A 59 6.33 -15.04 -2.26
N TYR A 60 5.05 -14.64 -2.14
CA TYR A 60 4.58 -13.64 -1.19
C TYR A 60 3.59 -14.28 -0.22
N PRO A 61 3.51 -13.78 1.03
CA PRO A 61 2.47 -14.22 1.96
C PRO A 61 1.08 -13.82 1.45
N PRO A 62 0.00 -14.37 2.03
CA PRO A 62 -1.34 -13.83 1.82
C PRO A 62 -1.40 -12.36 2.20
N ILE A 63 -1.92 -11.50 1.31
CA ILE A 63 -1.97 -10.04 1.53
C ILE A 63 -3.38 -9.52 1.25
N MET A 64 -3.94 -8.78 2.21
CA MET A 64 -5.11 -7.93 2.01
C MET A 64 -4.69 -6.47 2.02
N VAL A 65 -5.00 -5.75 0.95
CA VAL A 65 -4.69 -4.33 0.80
C VAL A 65 -5.97 -3.52 0.84
N THR A 66 -6.02 -2.47 1.65
CA THR A 66 -7.15 -1.54 1.70
C THR A 66 -6.73 -0.14 1.25
N ALA A 67 -7.60 0.55 0.52
CA ALA A 67 -7.37 1.90 0.00
C ALA A 67 -8.64 2.73 0.01
N GLY A 68 -8.52 4.05 0.03
CA GLY A 68 -9.62 5.00 -0.16
C GLY A 68 -9.51 5.70 -1.52
N LEU A 69 -10.61 5.76 -2.29
CA LEU A 69 -10.60 6.42 -3.60
C LEU A 69 -10.27 7.92 -3.49
N ASN A 70 -10.74 8.55 -2.41
CA ASN A 70 -10.58 9.97 -2.17
C ASN A 70 -9.47 10.27 -1.14
N ASP A 71 -8.48 9.39 -1.02
CA ASP A 71 -7.34 9.59 -0.13
C ASP A 71 -6.38 10.64 -0.72
N PRO A 72 -6.18 11.80 -0.04
CA PRO A 72 -5.29 12.85 -0.52
C PRO A 72 -3.84 12.66 -0.09
N ARG A 73 -3.54 11.68 0.76
CA ARG A 73 -2.21 11.42 1.32
C ARG A 73 -1.51 10.26 0.61
N VAL A 74 -2.19 9.11 0.60
CA VAL A 74 -1.75 7.92 -0.14
C VAL A 74 -2.78 7.68 -1.24
N THR A 75 -2.45 8.12 -2.43
CA THR A 75 -3.37 8.06 -3.57
C THR A 75 -3.73 6.61 -3.91
N TYR A 76 -5.00 6.37 -4.25
CA TYR A 76 -5.53 5.02 -4.46
C TYR A 76 -4.78 4.21 -5.53
N TRP A 77 -4.12 4.87 -6.46
CA TRP A 77 -3.37 4.19 -7.51
C TRP A 77 -2.06 3.57 -7.03
N GLU A 78 -1.46 4.04 -5.93
CA GLU A 78 -0.27 3.41 -5.36
C GLU A 78 -0.52 1.95 -4.98
N PRO A 79 -1.44 1.64 -4.07
CA PRO A 79 -1.75 0.26 -3.73
C PRO A 79 -2.32 -0.53 -4.92
N ALA A 80 -3.07 0.11 -5.82
CA ALA A 80 -3.61 -0.55 -7.00
C ALA A 80 -2.50 -1.01 -7.97
N LYS A 81 -1.54 -0.15 -8.25
CA LYS A 81 -0.35 -0.49 -9.06
C LYS A 81 0.49 -1.59 -8.40
N TRP A 82 0.70 -1.47 -7.10
CA TRP A 82 1.49 -2.44 -6.34
C TRP A 82 0.84 -3.83 -6.38
N VAL A 83 -0.46 -3.93 -6.13
CA VAL A 83 -1.21 -5.19 -6.22
C VAL A 83 -1.19 -5.75 -7.64
N ALA A 84 -1.32 -4.92 -8.67
CA ALA A 84 -1.23 -5.36 -10.06
C ALA A 84 0.15 -5.98 -10.36
N LYS A 85 1.22 -5.33 -9.94
CA LYS A 85 2.59 -5.82 -10.13
C LYS A 85 2.87 -7.10 -9.34
N LEU A 86 2.36 -7.19 -8.10
CA LEU A 86 2.43 -8.42 -7.31
C LEU A 86 1.72 -9.58 -8.01
N ARG A 87 0.50 -9.37 -8.55
CA ARG A 87 -0.25 -10.40 -9.29
C ARG A 87 0.49 -10.92 -10.51
N GLU A 88 1.23 -10.05 -11.19
CA GLU A 88 2.03 -10.43 -12.36
C GLU A 88 3.27 -11.24 -11.98
N LEU A 89 3.91 -10.91 -10.86
CA LEU A 89 5.24 -11.42 -10.51
C LEU A 89 5.25 -12.51 -9.43
N LYS A 90 4.20 -12.60 -8.59
CA LYS A 90 4.15 -13.65 -7.55
C LYS A 90 4.17 -15.04 -8.17
N THR A 91 4.83 -15.98 -7.49
CA THR A 91 5.00 -17.38 -7.93
C THR A 91 4.21 -18.38 -7.08
N ASP A 92 3.55 -17.92 -6.06
CA ASP A 92 2.69 -18.66 -5.13
C ASP A 92 1.20 -18.55 -5.51
N ASP A 93 0.35 -19.34 -4.85
CA ASP A 93 -1.11 -19.34 -4.96
C ASP A 93 -1.79 -18.64 -3.77
N ASN A 94 -1.04 -17.92 -2.93
CA ASN A 94 -1.58 -17.23 -1.77
C ASN A 94 -2.55 -16.10 -2.16
N GLU A 95 -3.53 -15.85 -1.30
CA GLU A 95 -4.55 -14.82 -1.55
C GLU A 95 -3.95 -13.41 -1.60
N LEU A 96 -4.33 -12.66 -2.62
CA LEU A 96 -3.96 -11.26 -2.79
C LEU A 96 -5.20 -10.43 -3.11
N LEU A 97 -5.71 -9.77 -2.09
CA LEU A 97 -6.94 -8.99 -2.14
C LEU A 97 -6.65 -7.49 -2.17
N LEU A 98 -7.40 -6.76 -2.99
CA LEU A 98 -7.45 -5.30 -2.97
C LEU A 98 -8.88 -4.84 -2.75
N LYS A 99 -9.11 -4.09 -1.67
CA LYS A 99 -10.37 -3.43 -1.38
C LYS A 99 -10.20 -1.92 -1.45
N THR A 100 -10.83 -1.29 -2.43
CA THR A 100 -10.87 0.17 -2.54
C THR A 100 -12.22 0.69 -2.06
N ASN A 101 -12.23 1.49 -1.00
CA ASN A 101 -13.41 2.19 -0.50
C ASN A 101 -13.73 3.39 -1.39
N MET A 102 -14.80 3.29 -2.18
CA MET A 102 -15.15 4.31 -3.19
C MET A 102 -15.61 5.65 -2.59
N GLY A 103 -16.08 5.66 -1.35
CA GLY A 103 -16.55 6.87 -0.66
C GLY A 103 -15.64 7.33 0.49
N ALA A 104 -14.47 6.72 0.67
CA ALA A 104 -13.61 7.00 1.79
C ALA A 104 -12.32 7.72 1.38
N GLY A 105 -11.80 8.54 2.33
CA GLY A 105 -10.45 9.10 2.29
C GLY A 105 -9.46 8.27 3.10
N HIS A 106 -8.40 8.90 3.59
CA HIS A 106 -7.29 8.27 4.32
C HIS A 106 -7.71 7.53 5.60
N GLY A 107 -8.69 8.05 6.33
CA GLY A 107 -9.18 7.47 7.58
C GLY A 107 -10.23 6.37 7.44
N GLY A 108 -10.47 5.85 6.23
CA GLY A 108 -11.53 4.89 5.99
C GLY A 108 -12.93 5.52 5.93
N LYS A 109 -13.97 4.71 6.06
CA LYS A 109 -15.35 5.20 6.04
C LYS A 109 -15.72 5.92 7.33
N SER A 110 -16.47 7.01 7.18
CA SER A 110 -17.04 7.74 8.31
C SER A 110 -18.14 6.91 8.99
N GLY A 111 -18.13 6.92 10.33
CA GLY A 111 -19.14 6.28 11.14
C GLY A 111 -18.60 5.10 11.97
N ARG A 112 -19.04 5.05 13.23
CA ARG A 112 -18.58 4.06 14.22
C ARG A 112 -18.75 2.62 13.76
N PHE A 113 -19.87 2.30 13.16
CA PHE A 113 -20.17 0.92 12.75
C PHE A 113 -19.42 0.53 11.47
N GLU A 114 -19.19 1.48 10.58
CA GLU A 114 -18.43 1.23 9.35
C GLU A 114 -16.95 0.96 9.64
N SER A 115 -16.35 1.69 10.57
CA SER A 115 -14.95 1.44 10.98
C SER A 115 -14.79 0.09 11.69
N LEU A 116 -15.76 -0.31 12.53
CA LEU A 116 -15.76 -1.63 13.16
C LEU A 116 -15.90 -2.75 12.14
N ARG A 117 -16.69 -2.53 11.09
CA ARG A 117 -16.83 -3.50 9.99
C ARG A 117 -15.54 -3.65 9.21
N GLU A 118 -14.85 -2.56 8.90
CA GLU A 118 -13.54 -2.59 8.22
C GLU A 118 -12.52 -3.38 9.05
N THR A 119 -12.44 -3.10 10.35
CA THR A 119 -11.58 -3.85 11.28
C THR A 119 -11.94 -5.34 11.32
N ALA A 120 -13.26 -5.67 11.36
CA ALA A 120 -13.71 -7.06 11.36
C ALA A 120 -13.33 -7.81 10.06
N GLU A 121 -13.39 -7.15 8.92
CA GLU A 121 -12.97 -7.72 7.63
C GLU A 121 -11.47 -8.04 7.61
N GLU A 122 -10.63 -7.16 8.15
CA GLU A 122 -9.17 -7.38 8.27
C GLU A 122 -8.86 -8.56 9.19
N PHE A 123 -9.50 -8.61 10.37
CA PHE A 123 -9.35 -9.76 11.28
C PHE A 123 -9.86 -11.05 10.66
N ALA A 124 -10.99 -11.03 9.96
CA ALA A 124 -11.52 -12.20 9.29
C ALA A 124 -10.54 -12.74 8.25
N PHE A 125 -9.91 -11.84 7.46
CA PHE A 125 -8.88 -12.23 6.51
C PHE A 125 -7.68 -12.89 7.21
N VAL A 126 -7.15 -12.27 8.26
CA VAL A 126 -5.98 -12.79 8.98
C VAL A 126 -6.31 -14.13 9.63
N LEU A 127 -7.43 -14.27 10.32
CA LEU A 127 -7.85 -15.53 10.94
C LEU A 127 -8.06 -16.64 9.91
N TRP A 128 -8.71 -16.30 8.79
CA TRP A 128 -8.90 -17.25 7.67
C TRP A 128 -7.56 -17.77 7.15
N GLN A 129 -6.61 -16.89 6.88
CA GLN A 129 -5.31 -17.29 6.33
C GLN A 129 -4.44 -18.07 7.35
N LEU A 130 -4.65 -17.85 8.65
CA LEU A 130 -3.98 -18.59 9.70
C LEU A 130 -4.68 -19.92 10.06
N GLY A 131 -5.81 -20.23 9.42
CA GLY A 131 -6.58 -21.44 9.71
C GLY A 131 -7.21 -21.46 11.10
N VAL A 132 -7.47 -20.26 11.66
CA VAL A 132 -8.15 -20.09 12.96
C VAL A 132 -9.62 -19.77 12.68
N GLY A 133 -10.51 -20.71 12.96
CA GLY A 133 -11.95 -20.57 12.78
C GLY A 133 -12.71 -21.58 13.61
#